data_32c54b2328c793c96916dff5d6045b6c
#
_entry.id   32c54b2328c793c96916dff5d6045b6c
#
_cell.length_a   1.000
_cell.length_b   1.000
_cell.length_c   1.000
_cell.angle_alpha   90.00
_cell.angle_beta   90.00
_cell.angle_gamma   90.00
#
_symmetry.space_group_name_H-M   'P 1'
#
loop_
_entity.id
_entity.type
_entity.pdbx_description
1 polymer ?
#
loop_
_entity_poly.entity_id
_entity_poly.type
_entity_poly.pdbx_seq_one_letter_code
_entity_poly.pdbx_strand_id
1 'polypeptide(L)'
;MAKNLIAFYSRADENYVSGMLKNLTIGNTEVAAGILQQLTGADLFKIEQVQPYAKGYNQCIAQAQEDQKRDARPELKAYPESIDAYDTIYLGFPNYWSTMPMAVFTFLEHFDFSGKTIKPFCTHEGSGMGRSERDIKRLCPNANVEKGLAIYGSSVKRSQKDFEKWI
;
A
#
# COMPACT_ATOMS: atom_id res chain seq x y z
N MET A 1 -12.28 -14.76 -17.49
CA MET A 1 -12.68 -13.63 -16.67
C MET A 1 -11.44 -12.93 -16.10
N ALA A 2 -11.45 -11.61 -16.12
CA ALA A 2 -10.39 -10.84 -15.51
C ALA A 2 -10.34 -11.12 -14.01
N LYS A 3 -9.13 -11.37 -13.48
CA LYS A 3 -8.91 -11.51 -12.04
C LYS A 3 -8.16 -10.31 -11.52
N ASN A 4 -8.49 -9.91 -10.31
CA ASN A 4 -7.88 -8.77 -9.64
C ASN A 4 -7.23 -9.21 -8.33
N LEU A 5 -6.09 -8.60 -8.03
CA LEU A 5 -5.37 -8.78 -6.78
C LEU A 5 -5.35 -7.45 -6.04
N ILE A 6 -5.60 -7.49 -4.75
CA ILE A 6 -5.32 -6.37 -3.86
C ILE A 6 -4.06 -6.74 -3.06
N ALA A 7 -2.94 -6.14 -3.42
CA ALA A 7 -1.70 -6.27 -2.67
C ALA A 7 -1.54 -5.02 -1.81
N PHE A 8 -1.34 -5.19 -0.50
CA PHE A 8 -1.30 -4.03 0.39
C PHE A 8 -0.30 -4.22 1.52
N TYR A 9 0.29 -3.11 1.93
CA TYR A 9 1.08 -2.98 3.15
C TYR A 9 0.26 -2.19 4.16
N SER A 10 0.17 -2.68 5.39
CA SER A 10 -0.55 -1.97 6.45
C SER A 10 0.18 -2.11 7.77
N ARG A 11 0.00 -1.13 8.64
CA ARG A 11 0.62 -1.12 9.95
C ARG A 11 -0.42 -0.88 11.03
N ALA A 12 -0.57 -1.85 11.92
CA ALA A 12 -1.32 -1.72 13.17
C ALA A 12 -0.45 -0.95 14.20
N ASP A 13 -0.78 -1.07 15.45
CA ASP A 13 -0.06 -0.47 16.58
C ASP A 13 -0.19 1.06 16.59
N GLU A 14 0.84 1.76 17.08
CA GLU A 14 0.75 3.21 17.24
C GLU A 14 0.87 3.94 15.92
N ASN A 15 -0.17 4.65 15.56
CA ASN A 15 -0.29 5.42 14.32
C ASN A 15 -0.65 6.87 14.64
N TYR A 16 -0.37 7.75 13.68
CA TYR A 16 -0.82 9.15 13.74
C TYR A 16 -2.17 9.24 13.05
N VAL A 17 -3.22 9.61 13.79
CA VAL A 17 -4.60 9.68 13.29
C VAL A 17 -5.27 10.93 13.86
N SER A 18 -5.75 11.80 12.98
CA SER A 18 -6.46 13.04 13.38
C SER A 18 -5.65 13.91 14.36
N GLY A 19 -4.35 14.04 14.13
CA GLY A 19 -3.47 14.87 14.95
C GLY A 19 -3.03 14.24 16.27
N MET A 20 -3.32 12.97 16.51
CA MET A 20 -3.01 12.26 17.74
C MET A 20 -2.36 10.91 17.47
N LEU A 21 -1.50 10.45 18.37
CA LEU A 21 -1.02 9.09 18.36
C LEU A 21 -2.13 8.16 18.89
N LYS A 22 -2.41 7.11 18.15
CA LYS A 22 -3.50 6.20 18.45
C LYS A 22 -3.06 4.77 18.16
N ASN A 23 -3.37 3.86 19.08
CA ASN A 23 -3.08 2.45 18.86
C ASN A 23 -4.20 1.81 18.04
N LEU A 24 -3.86 1.29 16.86
CA LEU A 24 -4.81 0.64 15.96
C LEU A 24 -4.66 -0.87 16.04
N THR A 25 -5.75 -1.58 16.27
CA THR A 25 -5.78 -3.04 16.19
C THR A 25 -5.57 -3.51 14.76
N ILE A 26 -6.20 -2.80 13.82
CA ILE A 26 -6.08 -3.05 12.38
C ILE A 26 -5.65 -1.74 11.73
N GLY A 27 -4.60 -1.78 10.92
CA GLY A 27 -4.10 -0.59 10.24
C GLY A 27 -5.09 -0.05 9.22
N ASN A 28 -5.00 1.25 8.94
CA ASN A 28 -5.95 1.92 8.05
C ASN A 28 -5.93 1.37 6.63
N THR A 29 -4.76 1.04 6.10
CA THR A 29 -4.66 0.47 4.75
C THR A 29 -5.33 -0.90 4.67
N GLU A 30 -5.25 -1.70 5.72
CA GLU A 30 -5.92 -3.00 5.77
C GLU A 30 -7.44 -2.84 5.80
N VAL A 31 -7.95 -1.86 6.53
CA VAL A 31 -9.38 -1.53 6.52
C VAL A 31 -9.82 -1.16 5.10
N ALA A 32 -9.04 -0.30 4.44
CA ALA A 32 -9.32 0.11 3.06
C ALA A 32 -9.31 -1.09 2.10
N ALA A 33 -8.33 -1.96 2.22
CA ALA A 33 -8.24 -3.17 1.40
C ALA A 33 -9.46 -4.08 1.57
N GLY A 34 -9.94 -4.22 2.80
CA GLY A 34 -11.16 -5.00 3.09
C GLY A 34 -12.41 -4.43 2.43
N ILE A 35 -12.56 -3.11 2.45
CA ILE A 35 -13.67 -2.43 1.78
C ILE A 35 -13.60 -2.67 0.27
N LEU A 36 -12.42 -2.48 -0.32
CA LEU A 36 -12.20 -2.68 -1.74
C LEU A 36 -12.46 -4.14 -2.14
N GLN A 37 -12.06 -5.11 -1.31
CA GLN A 37 -12.33 -6.51 -1.58
C GLN A 37 -13.82 -6.80 -1.67
N GLN A 38 -14.61 -6.24 -0.78
CA GLN A 38 -16.07 -6.43 -0.81
C GLN A 38 -16.70 -5.86 -2.08
N LEU A 39 -16.15 -4.77 -2.59
CA LEU A 39 -16.66 -4.15 -3.82
C LEU A 39 -16.23 -4.88 -5.10
N THR A 40 -15.08 -5.51 -5.10
CA THR A 40 -14.48 -6.08 -6.32
C THR A 40 -14.45 -7.60 -6.37
N GLY A 41 -14.52 -8.26 -5.22
CA GLY A 41 -14.30 -9.70 -5.13
C GLY A 41 -12.85 -10.12 -5.39
N ALA A 42 -11.92 -9.18 -5.37
CA ALA A 42 -10.51 -9.44 -5.64
C ALA A 42 -9.86 -10.32 -4.57
N ASP A 43 -8.79 -11.02 -4.93
CA ASP A 43 -7.96 -11.74 -3.96
C ASP A 43 -7.15 -10.74 -3.14
N LEU A 44 -6.84 -11.08 -1.89
CA LEU A 44 -6.03 -10.25 -0.99
C LEU A 44 -4.65 -10.86 -0.79
N PHE A 45 -3.64 -10.01 -0.79
CA PHE A 45 -2.29 -10.37 -0.35
C PHE A 45 -1.71 -9.25 0.52
N LYS A 46 -1.34 -9.59 1.75
CA LYS A 46 -0.71 -8.65 2.67
C LYS A 46 0.81 -8.69 2.51
N ILE A 47 1.39 -7.55 2.18
CA ILE A 47 2.84 -7.39 2.07
C ILE A 47 3.40 -7.17 3.47
N GLU A 48 4.22 -8.09 3.95
CA GLU A 48 4.82 -8.02 5.28
C GLU A 48 6.32 -8.26 5.21
N GLN A 49 7.08 -7.38 5.86
CA GLN A 49 8.53 -7.58 5.95
C GLN A 49 8.88 -8.54 7.08
N VAL A 50 9.98 -9.28 6.91
CA VAL A 50 10.47 -10.24 7.91
C VAL A 50 10.75 -9.56 9.22
N GLN A 51 11.38 -8.37 9.18
CA GLN A 51 11.67 -7.56 10.36
C GLN A 51 10.75 -6.32 10.34
N PRO A 52 9.63 -6.37 11.08
CA PRO A 52 8.72 -5.22 11.12
C PRO A 52 9.37 -4.03 11.83
N TYR A 53 8.88 -2.83 11.52
CA TYR A 53 9.27 -1.64 12.25
C TYR A 53 8.75 -1.69 13.69
N ALA A 54 9.36 -0.88 14.56
CA ALA A 54 8.95 -0.78 15.95
C ALA A 54 7.46 -0.43 16.09
N LYS A 55 6.84 -0.90 17.18
CA LYS A 55 5.43 -0.63 17.46
C LYS A 55 5.20 0.86 17.78
N GLY A 56 6.15 1.51 18.44
CA GLY A 56 6.07 2.93 18.74
C GLY A 56 6.18 3.77 17.48
N TYR A 57 5.34 4.78 17.38
CA TYR A 57 5.24 5.60 16.16
C TYR A 57 6.57 6.32 15.84
N ASN A 58 7.16 6.99 16.81
CA ASN A 58 8.38 7.77 16.57
C ASN A 58 9.56 6.90 16.11
N GLN A 59 9.71 5.72 16.71
CA GLN A 59 10.75 4.78 16.28
C GLN A 59 10.45 4.24 14.87
N CYS A 60 9.19 3.92 14.60
CA CYS A 60 8.77 3.43 13.29
C CYS A 60 9.11 4.44 12.18
N ILE A 61 8.74 5.71 12.36
CA ILE A 61 8.99 6.72 11.33
C ILE A 61 10.48 6.98 11.13
N ALA A 62 11.28 6.89 12.19
CA ALA A 62 12.74 7.03 12.07
C ALA A 62 13.35 5.85 11.30
N GLN A 63 12.93 4.63 11.59
CA GLN A 63 13.36 3.44 10.88
C GLN A 63 12.96 3.49 9.40
N ALA A 64 11.73 3.91 9.12
CA ALA A 64 11.23 4.05 7.75
C ALA A 64 12.03 5.10 6.96
N GLN A 65 12.37 6.21 7.59
CA GLN A 65 13.19 7.25 6.97
C GLN A 65 14.59 6.76 6.65
N GLU A 66 15.21 6.03 7.58
CA GLU A 66 16.54 5.46 7.39
C GLU A 66 16.53 4.46 6.23
N ASP A 67 15.54 3.58 6.16
CA ASP A 67 15.39 2.64 5.06
C ASP A 67 15.22 3.38 3.73
N GLN A 68 14.47 4.47 3.71
CA GLN A 68 14.28 5.26 2.49
C GLN A 68 15.61 5.92 2.05
N LYS A 69 16.36 6.50 2.99
CA LYS A 69 17.64 7.16 2.68
C LYS A 69 18.65 6.21 2.06
N ARG A 70 18.72 4.97 2.54
CA ARG A 70 19.65 3.96 2.03
C ARG A 70 19.05 3.12 0.90
N ASP A 71 17.87 3.48 0.42
CA ASP A 71 17.14 2.77 -0.63
C ASP A 71 17.02 1.27 -0.35
N ALA A 72 16.59 0.94 0.87
CA ALA A 72 16.51 -0.42 1.35
C ALA A 72 15.48 -1.24 0.60
N ARG A 73 15.73 -2.55 0.50
CA ARG A 73 14.75 -3.53 0.00
C ARG A 73 14.49 -4.56 1.09
N PRO A 74 13.63 -4.24 2.09
CA PRO A 74 13.34 -5.17 3.17
C PRO A 74 12.87 -6.52 2.63
N GLU A 75 13.39 -7.60 3.22
CA GLU A 75 12.96 -8.95 2.88
C GLU A 75 11.51 -9.16 3.29
N LEU A 76 10.70 -9.77 2.42
CA LEU A 76 9.30 -10.06 2.68
C LEU A 76 9.13 -11.47 3.23
N LYS A 77 8.14 -11.66 4.12
CA LYS A 77 7.82 -12.96 4.70
C LYS A 77 7.33 -13.96 3.66
N ALA A 78 6.62 -13.50 2.65
CA ALA A 78 6.03 -14.34 1.62
C ALA A 78 5.71 -13.52 0.38
N TYR A 79 5.49 -14.21 -0.73
CA TYR A 79 5.04 -13.66 -1.99
C TYR A 79 3.89 -14.53 -2.51
N PRO A 80 2.97 -13.98 -3.33
CA PRO A 80 2.11 -14.84 -4.12
C PRO A 80 2.98 -15.77 -4.99
N GLU A 81 2.53 -17.00 -5.23
CA GLU A 81 3.28 -17.91 -6.10
C GLU A 81 3.47 -17.32 -7.49
N SER A 82 2.44 -16.64 -8.00
CA SER A 82 2.44 -16.00 -9.31
C SER A 82 1.43 -14.87 -9.33
N ILE A 83 1.66 -13.88 -10.18
CA ILE A 83 0.67 -12.84 -10.49
C ILE A 83 0.11 -12.98 -11.90
N ASP A 84 0.46 -14.04 -12.62
CA ASP A 84 0.09 -14.22 -14.02
C ASP A 84 -1.41 -14.22 -14.27
N ALA A 85 -2.18 -14.73 -13.30
CA ALA A 85 -3.64 -14.79 -13.42
C ALA A 85 -4.34 -13.44 -13.25
N TYR A 86 -3.61 -12.41 -12.80
CA TYR A 86 -4.21 -11.11 -12.49
C TYR A 86 -3.98 -10.10 -13.60
N ASP A 87 -5.05 -9.42 -13.99
CA ASP A 87 -4.99 -8.32 -14.97
C ASP A 87 -4.79 -6.98 -14.29
N THR A 88 -5.46 -6.79 -13.17
CA THR A 88 -5.36 -5.55 -12.37
C THR A 88 -4.83 -5.85 -10.97
N ILE A 89 -3.85 -5.09 -10.56
CA ILE A 89 -3.31 -5.11 -9.21
C ILE A 89 -3.68 -3.79 -8.54
N TYR A 90 -4.55 -3.86 -7.54
CA TYR A 90 -4.78 -2.74 -6.63
C TYR A 90 -3.66 -2.76 -5.61
N LEU A 91 -2.90 -1.69 -5.52
CA LEU A 91 -1.72 -1.60 -4.65
C LEU A 91 -1.99 -0.60 -3.53
N GLY A 92 -2.14 -1.10 -2.30
CA GLY A 92 -2.46 -0.28 -1.14
C GLY A 92 -1.29 -0.08 -0.20
N PHE A 93 -1.13 1.14 0.32
CA PHE A 93 -0.03 1.47 1.23
C PHE A 93 -0.31 2.75 2.00
N PRO A 94 0.27 2.90 3.20
CA PRO A 94 0.29 4.19 3.88
C PRO A 94 1.37 5.09 3.26
N ASN A 95 1.17 6.40 3.33
CA ASN A 95 2.19 7.35 2.93
C ASN A 95 3.32 7.34 3.97
N TYR A 96 4.52 6.91 3.57
CA TYR A 96 5.72 6.93 4.39
C TYR A 96 6.75 7.86 3.75
N TRP A 97 6.91 9.05 4.37
CA TRP A 97 7.88 10.04 3.89
C TRP A 97 7.71 10.36 2.40
N SER A 98 6.46 10.65 2.02
CA SER A 98 6.04 11.10 0.68
C SER A 98 6.00 10.02 -0.40
N THR A 99 6.11 8.74 -0.04
CA THR A 99 5.99 7.63 -0.98
C THR A 99 5.52 6.36 -0.24
N MET A 100 5.66 5.22 -0.88
CA MET A 100 5.32 3.92 -0.31
C MET A 100 6.37 3.48 0.72
N PRO A 101 6.00 2.64 1.70
CA PRO A 101 7.00 1.91 2.50
C PRO A 101 7.96 1.13 1.59
N MET A 102 9.21 1.00 2.00
CA MET A 102 10.24 0.36 1.15
C MET A 102 9.94 -1.13 0.89
N ALA A 103 9.20 -1.80 1.76
CA ALA A 103 8.74 -3.18 1.51
C ALA A 103 7.87 -3.28 0.25
N VAL A 104 7.13 -2.24 -0.09
CA VAL A 104 6.34 -2.20 -1.34
C VAL A 104 7.25 -2.11 -2.56
N PHE A 105 8.37 -1.40 -2.46
CA PHE A 105 9.40 -1.38 -3.51
C PHE A 105 9.94 -2.80 -3.74
N THR A 106 10.23 -3.53 -2.66
CA THR A 106 10.66 -4.93 -2.75
C THR A 106 9.66 -5.77 -3.52
N PHE A 107 8.38 -5.65 -3.18
CA PHE A 107 7.29 -6.39 -3.83
C PHE A 107 7.21 -6.08 -5.33
N LEU A 108 7.26 -4.80 -5.69
CA LEU A 108 7.15 -4.37 -7.09
C LEU A 108 8.33 -4.82 -7.95
N GLU A 109 9.51 -4.96 -7.36
CA GLU A 109 10.70 -5.44 -8.08
C GLU A 109 10.74 -6.96 -8.22
N HIS A 110 9.94 -7.69 -7.44
CA HIS A 110 9.97 -9.15 -7.45
C HIS A 110 9.27 -9.76 -8.67
N PHE A 111 8.22 -9.13 -9.16
CA PHE A 111 7.42 -9.64 -10.27
C PHE A 111 7.56 -8.78 -11.52
N ASP A 112 7.25 -9.36 -12.67
CA ASP A 112 7.09 -8.63 -13.92
C ASP A 112 5.64 -8.19 -14.07
N PHE A 113 5.41 -6.88 -13.99
CA PHE A 113 4.08 -6.27 -14.13
C PHE A 113 3.77 -5.80 -15.55
N SER A 114 4.59 -6.17 -16.54
CA SER A 114 4.37 -5.78 -17.94
C SER A 114 2.99 -6.16 -18.43
N GLY A 115 2.30 -5.21 -19.06
CA GLY A 115 0.95 -5.41 -19.60
C GLY A 115 -0.16 -5.42 -18.57
N LYS A 116 0.16 -5.34 -17.28
CA LYS A 116 -0.84 -5.30 -16.21
C LYS A 116 -1.20 -3.87 -15.86
N THR A 117 -2.40 -3.69 -15.30
CA THR A 117 -2.84 -2.41 -14.76
C THR A 117 -2.56 -2.37 -13.26
N ILE A 118 -1.92 -1.31 -12.80
CA ILE A 118 -1.70 -1.05 -11.37
C ILE A 118 -2.54 0.15 -10.97
N LYS A 119 -3.40 -0.02 -9.98
CA LYS A 119 -4.26 1.03 -9.42
C LYS A 119 -3.86 1.26 -7.97
N PRO A 120 -3.05 2.29 -7.67
CA PRO A 120 -2.59 2.51 -6.30
C PRO A 120 -3.63 3.24 -5.45
N PHE A 121 -3.73 2.85 -4.18
CA PHE A 121 -4.48 3.62 -3.19
C PHE A 121 -3.62 3.83 -1.95
N CYS A 122 -3.73 5.02 -1.37
CA CYS A 122 -2.86 5.44 -0.29
C CYS A 122 -3.67 5.96 0.89
N THR A 123 -3.35 5.50 2.09
CA THR A 123 -3.89 6.08 3.32
C THR A 123 -2.89 7.09 3.88
N HIS A 124 -3.39 8.24 4.33
CA HIS A 124 -2.57 9.36 4.78
C HIS A 124 -3.31 10.23 5.79
N GLU A 125 -2.62 11.18 6.38
CA GLU A 125 -3.21 12.19 7.28
C GLU A 125 -2.95 13.61 6.79
N GLY A 126 -2.93 13.80 5.46
CA GLY A 126 -2.78 15.12 4.84
C GLY A 126 -1.75 15.19 3.72
N SER A 127 -0.89 14.16 3.60
CA SER A 127 0.20 14.15 2.61
C SER A 127 -0.22 13.67 1.22
N GLY A 128 -1.39 13.04 1.11
CA GLY A 128 -1.88 12.51 -0.17
C GLY A 128 -1.02 11.38 -0.72
N MET A 129 -0.96 11.27 -2.04
CA MET A 129 -0.16 10.25 -2.74
C MET A 129 1.35 10.53 -2.69
N GLY A 130 1.76 11.76 -2.41
CA GLY A 130 3.16 12.15 -2.51
C GLY A 130 3.72 11.86 -3.91
N ARG A 131 4.92 11.27 -3.97
CA ARG A 131 5.55 10.86 -5.24
C ARG A 131 5.35 9.37 -5.56
N SER A 132 4.41 8.69 -4.86
CA SER A 132 4.23 7.26 -4.99
C SER A 132 3.88 6.80 -6.42
N GLU A 133 3.01 7.52 -7.12
CA GLU A 133 2.65 7.17 -8.49
C GLU A 133 3.86 7.23 -9.43
N ARG A 134 4.71 8.24 -9.25
CA ARG A 134 5.96 8.37 -10.01
C ARG A 134 6.91 7.20 -9.71
N ASP A 135 7.03 6.82 -8.44
CA ASP A 135 7.90 5.71 -8.04
C ASP A 135 7.39 4.38 -8.60
N ILE A 136 6.08 4.16 -8.58
CA ILE A 136 5.48 2.95 -9.17
C ILE A 136 5.77 2.89 -10.66
N LYS A 137 5.59 3.99 -11.39
CA LYS A 137 5.88 4.05 -12.83
C LYS A 137 7.35 3.77 -13.13
N ARG A 138 8.23 4.25 -12.28
CA ARG A 138 9.68 4.02 -12.43
C ARG A 138 10.04 2.55 -12.20
N LEU A 139 9.43 1.91 -11.21
CA LEU A 139 9.68 0.51 -10.89
C LEU A 139 9.03 -0.45 -11.87
N CYS A 140 7.89 -0.06 -12.45
CA CYS A 140 7.09 -0.87 -13.36
C CYS A 140 6.85 -0.13 -14.67
N PRO A 141 7.91 0.12 -15.47
CA PRO A 141 7.81 1.00 -16.65
C PRO A 141 6.91 0.45 -17.76
N ASN A 142 6.67 -0.85 -17.79
CA ASN A 142 5.84 -1.49 -18.82
C ASN A 142 4.43 -1.85 -18.31
N ALA A 143 4.10 -1.44 -17.10
CA ALA A 143 2.73 -1.57 -16.57
C ALA A 143 1.92 -0.31 -16.92
N ASN A 144 0.60 -0.48 -16.96
CA ASN A 144 -0.32 0.66 -17.06
C ASN A 144 -0.64 1.12 -15.62
N VAL A 145 -0.02 2.21 -15.19
CA VAL A 145 -0.24 2.77 -13.86
C VAL A 145 -1.30 3.84 -13.94
N GLU A 146 -2.46 3.58 -13.36
CA GLU A 146 -3.57 4.52 -13.37
C GLU A 146 -3.48 5.51 -12.21
N LYS A 147 -4.29 6.57 -12.28
CA LYS A 147 -4.37 7.57 -11.23
C LYS A 147 -4.79 6.93 -9.91
N GLY A 148 -4.05 7.20 -8.85
CA GLY A 148 -4.29 6.66 -7.53
C GLY A 148 -5.42 7.34 -6.77
N LEU A 149 -5.86 6.68 -5.70
CA LEU A 149 -6.85 7.20 -4.76
C LEU A 149 -6.19 7.45 -3.42
N ALA A 150 -6.27 8.68 -2.94
CA ALA A 150 -5.79 9.05 -1.62
C ALA A 150 -6.95 9.09 -0.63
N ILE A 151 -6.80 8.44 0.52
CA ILE A 151 -7.84 8.32 1.55
C ILE A 151 -7.26 8.77 2.89
N TYR A 152 -7.95 9.70 3.57
CA TYR A 152 -7.57 10.02 4.94
C TYR A 152 -7.77 8.81 5.84
N GLY A 153 -6.74 8.44 6.60
CA GLY A 153 -6.80 7.32 7.53
C GLY A 153 -7.90 7.48 8.58
N SER A 154 -8.09 8.71 9.05
CA SER A 154 -9.17 9.05 10.01
C SER A 154 -10.57 8.80 9.46
N SER A 155 -10.73 8.74 8.14
CA SER A 155 -12.02 8.54 7.46
C SER A 155 -12.11 7.20 6.75
N VAL A 156 -11.14 6.31 6.93
CA VAL A 156 -11.03 5.07 6.14
C VAL A 156 -12.28 4.19 6.22
N LYS A 157 -12.92 4.14 7.38
CA LYS A 157 -14.14 3.33 7.57
C LYS A 157 -15.33 3.82 6.73
N ARG A 158 -15.27 5.05 6.22
CA ARG A 158 -16.30 5.69 5.40
C ARG A 158 -15.87 5.85 3.95
N SER A 159 -14.86 5.11 3.50
CA SER A 159 -14.26 5.29 2.18
C SER A 159 -14.95 4.51 1.06
N GLN A 160 -16.01 3.76 1.35
CA GLN A 160 -16.68 2.91 0.35
C GLN A 160 -17.09 3.69 -0.90
N LYS A 161 -17.71 4.86 -0.74
CA LYS A 161 -18.14 5.68 -1.88
C LYS A 161 -16.97 6.18 -2.72
N ASP A 162 -15.86 6.49 -2.08
CA ASP A 162 -14.65 6.91 -2.79
C ASP A 162 -14.13 5.78 -3.67
N PHE A 163 -14.10 4.56 -3.15
CA PHE A 163 -13.72 3.39 -3.92
C PHE A 163 -14.69 3.11 -5.05
N GLU A 164 -16.00 3.20 -4.80
CA GLU A 164 -17.03 2.95 -5.83
C GLU A 164 -16.85 3.87 -7.04
N LYS A 165 -16.47 5.12 -6.82
CA LYS A 165 -16.24 6.07 -7.91
C LYS A 165 -14.92 5.84 -8.64
N TRP A 166 -13.98 5.17 -7.98
CA TRP A 166 -12.62 5.02 -8.49
C TRP A 166 -12.40 3.70 -9.25
N ILE A 167 -13.09 2.61 -8.87
CA ILE A 167 -12.93 1.29 -9.49
C ILE A 167 -13.52 1.21 -10.92
#